data_469efaa2a0d1cdf03bbf9a9d8c1f27fc
#
_entry.id   469efaa2a0d1cdf03bbf9a9d8c1f27fc
#
_cell.length_a   1.000
_cell.length_b   1.000
_cell.length_c   1.000
_cell.angle_alpha   90.00
_cell.angle_beta   90.00
_cell.angle_gamma   90.00
#
_symmetry.space_group_name_H-M   'P 1'
#
loop_
_entity.id
_entity.type
_entity.pdbx_description
1 polymer ?
#
loop_
_entity_poly.entity_id
_entity_poly.type
_entity_poly.pdbx_seq_one_letter_code
_entity_poly.pdbx_strand_id
1 'polypeptide(L)'
;MMRRIERDNTGQIKPGQDLVVAGYAGLSGTIKIAGYKKEELYQWFSKDYVDRIISQDGKEPVIDFADLKKWGATEWEPSGEGGILKTLWDLSGAYMTGIRFSLRRIPVKQETIELCERYDLNPYRLFSAGCFLFTADNGADLLEALKEHGMDGAVIGKVTEGIGRILDHGDGVGYLDRPTKDELYKIME
;
A
#
# COMPACT_ATOMS: atom_id res chain seq x y z
N MET A 1 3.57 -8.75 17.99
CA MET A 1 4.97 -9.16 17.71
C MET A 1 5.38 -8.45 16.44
N MET A 2 6.42 -7.63 16.41
CA MET A 2 6.87 -7.00 15.16
C MET A 2 7.39 -8.11 14.25
N ARG A 3 6.84 -8.19 13.02
CA ARG A 3 7.39 -9.07 11.98
C ARG A 3 8.81 -8.61 11.66
N ARG A 4 9.75 -9.53 11.71
CA ARG A 4 11.10 -9.27 11.23
C ARG A 4 11.04 -9.25 9.70
N ILE A 5 11.32 -8.12 9.08
CA ILE A 5 11.44 -8.03 7.63
C ILE A 5 12.72 -8.80 7.25
N GLU A 6 12.56 -9.87 6.48
CA GLU A 6 13.68 -10.56 5.86
C GLU A 6 14.19 -9.69 4.71
N ARG A 7 15.45 -9.36 4.75
CA ARG A 7 16.10 -8.48 3.78
C ARG A 7 16.84 -9.35 2.77
N ASP A 8 16.23 -9.55 1.62
CA ASP A 8 16.84 -10.29 0.51
C ASP A 8 17.83 -9.44 -0.29
N ASN A 9 17.96 -8.17 0.06
CA ASN A 9 18.84 -7.26 -0.63
C ASN A 9 19.77 -6.53 0.35
N THR A 10 20.88 -6.03 -0.19
CA THR A 10 21.82 -5.16 0.51
C THR A 10 21.40 -3.68 0.47
N GLY A 11 20.12 -3.44 0.21
CA GLY A 11 19.54 -2.10 0.10
C GLY A 11 19.81 -1.28 1.36
N GLN A 12 20.05 -0.03 1.18
CA GLN A 12 20.28 0.93 2.27
C GLN A 12 19.28 2.05 2.10
N ILE A 13 18.36 2.14 3.04
CA ILE A 13 17.50 3.31 3.14
C ILE A 13 18.33 4.49 3.65
N LYS A 14 18.23 5.63 2.96
CA LYS A 14 18.92 6.88 3.33
C LYS A 14 17.94 8.03 3.44
N PRO A 15 18.13 8.95 4.39
CA PRO A 15 17.38 10.21 4.41
C PRO A 15 17.47 10.93 3.06
N GLY A 16 16.34 11.51 2.64
CA GLY A 16 16.20 12.21 1.36
C GLY A 16 15.66 11.35 0.22
N GLN A 17 15.72 10.04 0.31
CA GLN A 17 15.12 9.15 -0.69
C GLN A 17 13.61 9.30 -0.75
N ASP A 18 13.06 9.09 -1.94
CA ASP A 18 11.62 9.07 -2.17
C ASP A 18 11.00 7.79 -1.63
N LEU A 19 9.81 7.93 -1.04
CA LEU A 19 8.92 6.82 -0.74
C LEU A 19 7.92 6.67 -1.90
N VAL A 20 7.90 5.52 -2.52
CA VAL A 20 7.04 5.20 -3.66
C VAL A 20 6.11 4.06 -3.30
N VAL A 21 4.81 4.25 -3.55
CA VAL A 21 3.83 3.17 -3.49
C VAL A 21 3.41 2.82 -4.91
N ALA A 22 3.48 1.54 -5.26
CA ALA A 22 2.98 1.02 -6.52
C ALA A 22 1.93 -0.07 -6.28
N GLY A 23 0.96 -0.16 -7.19
CA GLY A 23 -0.29 -0.86 -6.97
C GLY A 23 -1.28 -0.02 -6.17
N TYR A 24 -2.37 -0.64 -5.72
CA TYR A 24 -3.49 0.06 -5.09
C TYR A 24 -3.73 -0.44 -3.68
N ALA A 25 -3.66 0.45 -2.69
CA ALA A 25 -3.92 0.11 -1.31
C ALA A 25 -5.37 -0.37 -1.11
N GLY A 26 -5.54 -1.46 -0.34
CA GLY A 26 -6.83 -2.03 0.02
C GLY A 26 -7.55 -2.80 -1.10
N LEU A 27 -7.04 -2.82 -2.33
CA LEU A 27 -7.74 -3.43 -3.46
C LEU A 27 -8.00 -4.93 -3.27
N SER A 28 -7.00 -5.70 -2.89
CA SER A 28 -7.18 -7.14 -2.67
C SER A 28 -8.13 -7.46 -1.50
N GLY A 29 -8.12 -6.63 -0.45
CA GLY A 29 -9.13 -6.72 0.61
C GLY A 29 -10.54 -6.39 0.11
N THR A 30 -10.67 -5.37 -0.72
CA THR A 30 -11.94 -4.99 -1.38
C THR A 30 -12.50 -6.14 -2.23
N ILE A 31 -11.65 -6.80 -3.02
CA ILE A 31 -12.03 -7.96 -3.85
C ILE A 31 -12.54 -9.11 -2.96
N LYS A 32 -11.85 -9.39 -1.85
CA LYS A 32 -12.27 -10.42 -0.88
C LYS A 32 -13.61 -10.09 -0.24
N ILE A 33 -13.82 -8.83 0.19
CA ILE A 33 -15.09 -8.36 0.75
C ILE A 33 -16.19 -8.47 -0.31
N ALA A 34 -15.93 -8.04 -1.54
CA ALA A 34 -16.90 -8.12 -2.63
C ALA A 34 -17.35 -9.56 -2.91
N GLY A 35 -16.43 -10.53 -2.90
CA GLY A 35 -16.76 -11.94 -3.02
C GLY A 35 -17.56 -12.47 -1.83
N TYR A 36 -17.17 -12.13 -0.61
CA TYR A 36 -17.80 -12.61 0.62
C TYR A 36 -19.20 -11.99 0.83
N LYS A 37 -19.37 -10.71 0.53
CA LYS A 37 -20.63 -9.97 0.70
C LYS A 37 -21.42 -9.77 -0.60
N LYS A 38 -21.19 -10.59 -1.62
CA LYS A 38 -21.71 -10.44 -2.98
C LYS A 38 -23.20 -10.15 -3.04
N GLU A 39 -24.03 -10.99 -2.41
CA GLU A 39 -25.49 -10.86 -2.44
C GLU A 39 -25.98 -9.60 -1.69
N GLU A 40 -25.31 -9.22 -0.62
CA GLU A 40 -25.60 -7.98 0.11
C GLU A 40 -25.28 -6.75 -0.75
N LEU A 41 -24.12 -6.77 -1.43
CA LEU A 41 -23.67 -5.67 -2.28
C LEU A 41 -24.58 -5.43 -3.49
N TYR A 42 -25.22 -6.47 -4.03
CA TYR A 42 -26.22 -6.33 -5.10
C TYR A 42 -27.44 -5.51 -4.71
N GLN A 43 -27.68 -5.28 -3.43
CA GLN A 43 -28.75 -4.39 -2.97
C GLN A 43 -28.38 -2.90 -3.08
N TRP A 44 -27.08 -2.60 -3.18
CA TRP A 44 -26.56 -1.23 -3.17
C TRP A 44 -25.88 -0.82 -4.47
N PHE A 45 -25.30 -1.78 -5.18
CA PHE A 45 -24.56 -1.59 -6.42
C PHE A 45 -25.13 -2.49 -7.53
N SER A 46 -24.90 -2.09 -8.79
CA SER A 46 -25.28 -2.95 -9.91
C SER A 46 -24.47 -4.26 -9.86
N LYS A 47 -25.09 -5.35 -10.35
CA LYS A 47 -24.45 -6.67 -10.42
C LYS A 47 -23.15 -6.61 -11.23
N ASP A 48 -23.19 -5.95 -12.37
CA ASP A 48 -22.04 -5.80 -13.27
C ASP A 48 -20.86 -5.08 -12.56
N TYR A 49 -21.16 -4.12 -11.70
CA TYR A 49 -20.11 -3.42 -10.92
C TYR A 49 -19.45 -4.35 -9.91
N VAL A 50 -20.23 -5.05 -9.11
CA VAL A 50 -19.72 -6.00 -8.10
C VAL A 50 -18.96 -7.15 -8.76
N ASP A 51 -19.51 -7.74 -9.83
CA ASP A 51 -18.86 -8.83 -10.56
C ASP A 51 -17.54 -8.38 -11.21
N ARG A 52 -17.46 -7.13 -11.68
CA ARG A 52 -16.20 -6.55 -12.18
C ARG A 52 -15.15 -6.44 -11.09
N ILE A 53 -15.51 -6.03 -9.85
CA ILE A 53 -14.58 -6.01 -8.73
C ILE A 53 -14.04 -7.43 -8.47
N ILE A 54 -14.93 -8.39 -8.33
CA ILE A 54 -14.56 -9.79 -8.06
C ILE A 54 -13.68 -10.37 -9.18
N SER A 55 -13.93 -10.00 -10.44
CA SER A 55 -13.15 -10.47 -11.59
C SER A 55 -11.68 -10.01 -11.60
N GLN A 56 -11.30 -9.11 -10.73
CA GLN A 56 -9.91 -8.65 -10.59
C GLN A 56 -9.06 -9.59 -9.71
N ASP A 57 -9.69 -10.56 -9.04
CA ASP A 57 -8.97 -11.54 -8.21
C ASP A 57 -7.93 -12.33 -9.03
N GLY A 58 -6.72 -12.44 -8.46
CA GLY A 58 -5.60 -13.12 -9.11
C GLY A 58 -4.99 -12.38 -10.31
N LYS A 59 -5.32 -11.11 -10.52
CA LYS A 59 -4.77 -10.26 -11.60
C LYS A 59 -3.76 -9.24 -11.10
N GLU A 60 -3.23 -9.42 -9.90
CA GLU A 60 -2.18 -8.56 -9.37
C GLU A 60 -0.95 -8.62 -10.28
N PRO A 61 -0.30 -7.47 -10.52
CA PRO A 61 0.94 -7.45 -11.30
C PRO A 61 2.01 -8.32 -10.63
N VAL A 62 2.70 -9.12 -11.43
CA VAL A 62 3.87 -9.89 -10.98
C VAL A 62 5.11 -9.08 -11.26
N ILE A 63 5.86 -8.74 -10.20
CA ILE A 63 7.15 -8.06 -10.33
C ILE A 63 8.27 -9.09 -10.21
N ASP A 64 9.21 -9.06 -11.14
CA ASP A 64 10.49 -9.73 -10.95
C ASP A 64 11.38 -8.84 -10.06
N PHE A 65 11.57 -9.27 -8.83
CA PHE A 65 12.40 -8.55 -7.86
C PHE A 65 13.86 -8.38 -8.31
N ALA A 66 14.35 -9.20 -9.24
CA ALA A 66 15.69 -9.07 -9.79
C ALA A 66 15.90 -7.78 -10.59
N ASP A 67 14.82 -7.22 -11.15
CA ASP A 67 14.88 -6.00 -11.97
C ASP A 67 14.72 -4.72 -11.15
N LEU A 68 14.16 -4.78 -9.95
CA LEU A 68 13.86 -3.59 -9.12
C LEU A 68 15.09 -2.71 -8.87
N LYS A 69 16.24 -3.31 -8.63
CA LYS A 69 17.51 -2.56 -8.45
C LYS A 69 17.92 -1.83 -9.72
N LYS A 70 17.70 -2.45 -10.89
CA LYS A 70 18.00 -1.83 -12.19
C LYS A 70 17.09 -0.65 -12.45
N TRP A 71 15.85 -0.68 -11.94
CA TRP A 71 14.87 0.40 -12.05
C TRP A 71 15.09 1.51 -11.00
N GLY A 72 16.09 1.36 -10.13
CA GLY A 72 16.46 2.37 -9.15
C GLY A 72 15.84 2.22 -7.77
N ALA A 73 15.14 1.10 -7.50
CA ALA A 73 14.70 0.80 -6.14
C ALA A 73 15.90 0.48 -5.24
N THR A 74 16.00 1.14 -4.10
CA THR A 74 17.05 0.92 -3.10
C THR A 74 16.61 -0.07 -2.03
N GLU A 75 15.31 -0.11 -1.73
CA GLU A 75 14.66 -1.07 -0.87
C GLU A 75 13.20 -1.22 -1.26
N TRP A 76 12.57 -2.34 -0.90
CA TRP A 76 11.16 -2.59 -1.14
C TRP A 76 10.56 -3.55 -0.11
N GLU A 77 9.25 -3.41 0.09
CA GLU A 77 8.45 -4.30 0.94
C GLU A 77 7.08 -4.54 0.28
N PRO A 78 6.69 -5.80 0.05
CA PRO A 78 5.33 -6.09 -0.37
C PRO A 78 4.34 -5.80 0.75
N SER A 79 3.24 -5.18 0.40
CA SER A 79 2.13 -4.98 1.33
C SER A 79 1.27 -6.25 1.44
N GLY A 80 0.49 -6.33 2.51
CA GLY A 80 -0.38 -7.48 2.77
C GLY A 80 -1.30 -7.19 3.93
N GLU A 81 -1.30 -8.06 4.93
CA GLU A 81 -2.09 -7.90 6.15
C GLU A 81 -1.72 -6.63 6.91
N GLY A 82 -2.75 -5.86 7.30
CA GLY A 82 -2.64 -4.55 7.96
C GLY A 82 -2.43 -3.39 6.98
N GLY A 83 -2.43 -3.67 5.68
CA GLY A 83 -2.40 -2.69 4.61
C GLY A 83 -1.11 -1.90 4.52
N ILE A 84 -1.13 -0.85 3.70
CA ILE A 84 0.06 -0.03 3.40
C ILE A 84 0.58 0.73 4.63
N LEU A 85 -0.28 1.10 5.57
CA LEU A 85 0.19 1.79 6.79
C LEU A 85 1.03 0.89 7.67
N LYS A 86 0.70 -0.41 7.74
CA LYS A 86 1.53 -1.37 8.44
C LYS A 86 2.87 -1.57 7.72
N THR A 87 2.86 -1.63 6.39
CA THR A 87 4.08 -1.75 5.58
C THR A 87 5.03 -0.57 5.80
N LEU A 88 4.50 0.66 5.82
CA LEU A 88 5.26 1.89 6.15
C LEU A 88 5.84 1.85 7.56
N TRP A 89 5.05 1.39 8.54
CA TRP A 89 5.52 1.24 9.92
C TRP A 89 6.64 0.22 10.02
N ASP A 90 6.47 -0.95 9.43
CA ASP A 90 7.41 -2.07 9.52
C ASP A 90 8.73 -1.73 8.81
N LEU A 91 8.67 -1.15 7.61
CA LEU A 91 9.86 -0.75 6.86
C LEU A 91 10.67 0.30 7.61
N SER A 92 10.01 1.38 8.08
CA SER A 92 10.65 2.42 8.90
C SER A 92 11.27 1.84 10.17
N GLY A 93 10.58 0.90 10.84
CA GLY A 93 11.06 0.23 12.04
C GLY A 93 12.25 -0.68 11.79
N ALA A 94 12.26 -1.41 10.68
CA ALA A 94 13.34 -2.34 10.33
C ALA A 94 14.67 -1.63 10.07
N TYR A 95 14.61 -0.41 9.53
CA TYR A 95 15.78 0.40 9.23
C TYR A 95 16.06 1.48 10.29
N MET A 96 15.21 1.60 11.31
CA MET A 96 15.28 2.65 12.34
C MET A 96 15.41 4.04 11.72
N THR A 97 14.63 4.31 10.68
CA THR A 97 14.63 5.57 9.92
C THR A 97 13.30 6.28 10.04
N GLY A 98 13.32 7.61 9.97
CA GLY A 98 12.12 8.42 9.88
C GLY A 98 11.51 8.39 8.48
N ILE A 99 10.21 8.64 8.42
CA ILE A 99 9.47 8.83 7.18
C ILE A 99 8.50 10.00 7.30
N ARG A 100 8.29 10.70 6.20
CA ARG A 100 7.23 11.71 6.07
C ARG A 100 6.47 11.46 4.77
N PHE A 101 5.16 11.28 4.84
CA PHE A 101 4.33 10.93 3.69
C PHE A 101 2.93 11.52 3.78
N SER A 102 2.22 11.56 2.65
CA SER A 102 0.83 12.02 2.56
C SER A 102 -0.11 10.87 2.16
N LEU A 103 -1.16 10.65 2.95
CA LEU A 103 -2.21 9.66 2.62
C LEU A 103 -2.88 9.96 1.28
N ARG A 104 -3.09 11.25 0.96
CA ARG A 104 -3.76 11.67 -0.27
C ARG A 104 -3.02 11.27 -1.55
N ARG A 105 -1.73 10.94 -1.43
CA ARG A 105 -0.90 10.49 -2.55
C ARG A 105 -0.87 8.98 -2.72
N ILE A 106 -1.33 8.22 -1.74
CA ILE A 106 -1.36 6.75 -1.83
C ILE A 106 -2.46 6.36 -2.82
N PRO A 107 -2.14 5.60 -3.88
CA PRO A 107 -3.15 5.17 -4.85
C PRO A 107 -4.19 4.25 -4.20
N VAL A 108 -5.46 4.61 -4.37
CA VAL A 108 -6.63 3.81 -3.93
C VAL A 108 -7.65 3.81 -5.05
N LYS A 109 -8.23 2.67 -5.36
CA LYS A 109 -9.28 2.55 -6.38
C LYS A 109 -10.61 3.09 -5.84
N GLN A 110 -11.48 3.59 -6.75
CA GLN A 110 -12.81 4.07 -6.41
C GLN A 110 -13.64 2.99 -5.70
N GLU A 111 -13.62 1.77 -6.21
CA GLU A 111 -14.32 0.64 -5.61
C GLU A 111 -13.86 0.34 -4.17
N THR A 112 -12.59 0.55 -3.86
CA THR A 112 -12.06 0.42 -2.50
C THR A 112 -12.63 1.49 -1.59
N ILE A 113 -12.69 2.74 -2.05
CA ILE A 113 -13.27 3.85 -1.28
C ILE A 113 -14.74 3.56 -0.98
N GLU A 114 -15.53 3.19 -1.99
CA GLU A 114 -16.98 2.95 -1.86
C GLU A 114 -17.31 1.80 -0.90
N LEU A 115 -16.56 0.68 -1.00
CA LEU A 115 -16.76 -0.43 -0.08
C LEU A 115 -16.29 -0.10 1.35
N CYS A 116 -15.17 0.62 1.48
CA CYS A 116 -14.69 1.05 2.79
C CYS A 116 -15.66 2.02 3.46
N GLU A 117 -16.24 2.98 2.73
CA GLU A 117 -17.28 3.86 3.26
C GLU A 117 -18.52 3.09 3.68
N ARG A 118 -18.92 2.09 2.90
CA ARG A 118 -20.10 1.26 3.20
C ARG A 118 -19.98 0.48 4.49
N TYR A 119 -18.77 -0.03 4.79
CA TYR A 119 -18.52 -0.91 5.93
C TYR A 119 -17.73 -0.24 7.07
N ASP A 120 -17.52 1.05 7.03
CA ASP A 120 -16.72 1.82 8.00
C ASP A 120 -15.30 1.24 8.19
N LEU A 121 -14.60 1.07 7.07
CA LEU A 121 -13.25 0.53 7.01
C LEU A 121 -12.24 1.61 6.61
N ASN A 122 -11.00 1.46 7.08
CA ASN A 122 -9.89 2.29 6.63
C ASN A 122 -9.17 1.62 5.44
N PRO A 123 -9.23 2.18 4.21
CA PRO A 123 -8.64 1.58 3.01
C PRO A 123 -7.12 1.38 3.12
N TYR A 124 -6.43 2.20 3.89
CA TYR A 124 -4.99 2.12 4.08
C TYR A 124 -4.55 1.05 5.09
N ARG A 125 -5.49 0.53 5.88
CA ARG A 125 -5.30 -0.57 6.85
C ARG A 125 -5.94 -1.88 6.37
N LEU A 126 -6.57 -1.86 5.20
CA LEU A 126 -7.18 -3.03 4.58
C LEU A 126 -6.14 -3.84 3.82
N PHE A 127 -6.28 -5.16 3.84
CA PHE A 127 -5.41 -6.11 3.14
C PHE A 127 -5.06 -5.66 1.72
N SER A 128 -3.76 -5.60 1.41
CA SER A 128 -3.23 -4.91 0.23
C SER A 128 -2.22 -5.75 -0.55
N ALA A 129 -2.48 -7.05 -0.78
CA ALA A 129 -1.65 -7.84 -1.69
C ALA A 129 -1.62 -7.20 -3.09
N GLY A 130 -0.47 -7.30 -3.79
CA GLY A 130 -0.26 -6.62 -5.07
C GLY A 130 0.03 -5.12 -4.98
N CYS A 131 0.12 -4.58 -3.76
CA CYS A 131 0.62 -3.24 -3.48
C CYS A 131 2.01 -3.33 -2.85
N PHE A 132 2.92 -2.43 -3.21
CA PHE A 132 4.31 -2.45 -2.79
C PHE A 132 4.77 -1.07 -2.32
N LEU A 133 5.62 -1.05 -1.32
CA LEU A 133 6.34 0.14 -0.87
C LEU A 133 7.80 0.04 -1.33
N PHE A 134 8.31 1.11 -1.92
CA PHE A 134 9.70 1.22 -2.35
C PHE A 134 10.36 2.46 -1.77
N THR A 135 11.69 2.42 -1.68
CA THR A 135 12.53 3.62 -1.58
C THR A 135 13.40 3.75 -2.80
N ALA A 136 13.65 4.97 -3.26
CA ALA A 136 14.51 5.27 -4.41
C ALA A 136 15.17 6.64 -4.26
N ASP A 137 16.37 6.82 -4.85
CA ASP A 137 17.00 8.13 -4.92
C ASP A 137 16.23 9.08 -5.85
N ASN A 138 15.62 8.53 -6.90
CA ASN A 138 14.69 9.22 -7.81
C ASN A 138 13.41 8.36 -7.98
N GLY A 139 12.36 8.73 -7.26
CA GLY A 139 11.08 8.02 -7.31
C GLY A 139 10.34 8.17 -8.65
N ALA A 140 10.62 9.23 -9.41
CA ALA A 140 9.98 9.44 -10.71
C ALA A 140 10.52 8.44 -11.76
N ASP A 141 11.83 8.22 -11.80
CA ASP A 141 12.44 7.24 -12.71
C ASP A 141 11.96 5.81 -12.37
N LEU A 142 11.87 5.48 -11.07
CA LEU A 142 11.32 4.20 -10.64
C LEU A 142 9.86 4.03 -11.07
N LEU A 143 9.03 5.07 -10.95
CA LEU A 143 7.63 5.02 -11.37
C LEU A 143 7.47 4.84 -12.88
N GLU A 144 8.33 5.47 -13.68
CA GLU A 144 8.32 5.30 -15.13
C GLU A 144 8.61 3.83 -15.50
N ALA A 145 9.66 3.25 -14.92
CA ALA A 145 9.98 1.83 -15.12
C ALA A 145 8.85 0.88 -14.67
N LEU A 146 8.26 1.13 -13.49
CA LEU A 146 7.13 0.33 -12.98
C LEU A 146 5.93 0.42 -13.91
N LYS A 147 5.64 1.61 -14.46
CA LYS A 147 4.52 1.82 -15.39
C LYS A 147 4.71 1.10 -16.71
N GLU A 148 5.93 1.06 -17.24
CA GLU A 148 6.27 0.27 -18.44
C GLU A 148 5.99 -1.23 -18.25
N HIS A 149 6.02 -1.70 -16.98
CA HIS A 149 5.72 -3.07 -16.59
C HIS A 149 4.27 -3.25 -16.07
N GLY A 150 3.39 -2.28 -16.35
CA GLY A 150 1.97 -2.36 -16.07
C GLY A 150 1.57 -2.05 -14.61
N MET A 151 2.45 -1.40 -13.85
CA MET A 151 2.17 -1.06 -12.46
C MET A 151 2.10 0.46 -12.25
N ASP A 152 0.92 0.95 -11.97
CA ASP A 152 0.70 2.34 -11.57
C ASP A 152 1.17 2.59 -10.13
N GLY A 153 1.59 3.80 -9.84
CA GLY A 153 2.03 4.18 -8.50
C GLY A 153 2.15 5.68 -8.31
N ALA A 154 2.66 6.08 -7.15
CA ALA A 154 2.92 7.47 -6.81
C ALA A 154 4.10 7.62 -5.84
N VAL A 155 4.81 8.74 -5.94
CA VAL A 155 5.71 9.21 -4.88
C VAL A 155 4.84 9.80 -3.78
N ILE A 156 4.85 9.18 -2.61
CA ILE A 156 3.98 9.53 -1.49
C ILE A 156 4.67 10.41 -0.44
N GLY A 157 5.99 10.43 -0.44
CA GLY A 157 6.76 11.15 0.58
C GLY A 157 8.25 10.90 0.48
N LYS A 158 8.93 11.05 1.61
CA LYS A 158 10.39 10.91 1.71
C LYS A 158 10.80 10.18 2.99
N VAL A 159 11.95 9.53 2.91
CA VAL A 159 12.70 9.07 4.07
C VAL A 159 13.33 10.29 4.74
N THR A 160 13.26 10.34 6.07
CA THR A 160 13.79 11.45 6.88
C THR A 160 14.82 10.95 7.90
N GLU A 161 15.57 11.88 8.46
CA GLU A 161 16.42 11.59 9.61
C GLU A 161 15.59 11.23 10.85
N GLY A 162 16.23 10.58 11.82
CA GLY A 162 15.58 10.16 13.07
C GLY A 162 14.66 8.96 12.88
N ILE A 163 13.64 8.82 13.73
CA ILE A 163 12.72 7.68 13.78
C ILE A 163 11.24 8.10 13.68
N GLY A 164 10.98 9.39 13.43
CA GLY A 164 9.64 9.93 13.35
C GLY A 164 8.88 9.41 12.12
N ARG A 165 7.62 9.01 12.31
CA ARG A 165 6.71 8.59 11.23
C ARG A 165 5.65 9.64 11.05
N ILE A 166 5.96 10.64 10.23
CA ILE A 166 5.16 11.87 10.08
C ILE A 166 4.16 11.69 8.95
N LEU A 167 2.89 11.92 9.28
CA LEU A 167 1.78 11.93 8.35
C LEU A 167 1.40 13.38 8.03
N ASP A 168 1.52 13.75 6.76
CA ASP A 168 1.17 15.08 6.27
C ASP A 168 -0.27 15.08 5.75
N HIS A 169 -1.13 15.88 6.38
CA HIS A 169 -2.53 16.05 6.00
C HIS A 169 -2.76 17.24 5.05
N GLY A 170 -1.70 18.02 4.78
CA GLY A 170 -1.75 19.23 3.95
C GLY A 170 -2.02 20.51 4.75
N ASP A 171 -2.90 20.47 5.72
CA ASP A 171 -3.25 21.55 6.65
C ASP A 171 -2.66 21.35 8.07
N GLY A 172 -2.02 20.21 8.29
CA GLY A 172 -1.37 19.84 9.53
C GLY A 172 -0.55 18.59 9.41
N VAL A 173 0.16 18.26 10.45
CA VAL A 173 0.95 17.04 10.57
C VAL A 173 0.46 16.19 11.73
N GLY A 174 0.43 14.89 11.53
CA GLY A 174 0.18 13.90 12.56
C GLY A 174 1.31 12.87 12.59
N TYR A 175 1.12 11.86 13.38
CA TYR A 175 2.04 10.72 13.43
C TYR A 175 1.30 9.46 13.03
N LEU A 176 2.01 8.57 12.35
CA LEU A 176 1.49 7.24 12.05
C LEU A 176 1.35 6.45 13.35
N ASP A 177 0.13 6.01 13.63
CA ASP A 177 -0.16 5.18 14.78
C ASP A 177 0.39 3.76 14.63
N ARG A 178 0.61 3.12 15.77
CA ARG A 178 1.00 1.71 15.80
C ARG A 178 -0.02 0.85 15.02
N PRO A 179 0.44 -0.10 14.20
CA PRO A 179 -0.45 -0.98 13.46
C PRO A 179 -1.42 -1.74 14.38
N THR A 180 -2.67 -1.80 13.96
CA THR A 180 -3.73 -2.60 14.57
C THR A 180 -4.00 -3.84 13.72
N LYS A 181 -5.04 -4.62 14.05
CA LYS A 181 -5.52 -5.71 13.19
C LYS A 181 -5.94 -5.15 11.82
N ASP A 182 -5.85 -6.01 10.80
CA ASP A 182 -6.36 -5.69 9.47
C ASP A 182 -7.86 -5.39 9.50
N GLU A 183 -8.29 -4.41 8.72
CA GLU A 183 -9.70 -4.03 8.61
C GLU A 183 -10.58 -5.17 8.04
N LEU A 184 -9.98 -6.09 7.28
CA LEU A 184 -10.67 -7.25 6.73
C LEU A 184 -11.32 -8.12 7.82
N TYR A 185 -10.71 -8.20 9.01
CA TYR A 185 -11.25 -8.96 10.13
C TYR A 185 -12.53 -8.38 10.75
N LYS A 186 -12.93 -7.17 10.40
CA LYS A 186 -14.24 -6.63 10.78
C LYS A 186 -15.39 -7.26 9.98
N ILE A 187 -15.08 -7.83 8.83
CA ILE A 187 -16.04 -8.37 7.86
C ILE A 187 -15.98 -9.89 7.78
N MET A 188 -14.77 -10.43 7.85
CA MET A 188 -14.48 -11.85 7.65
C MET A 188 -13.80 -12.38 8.92
N GLU A 189 -14.60 -12.78 9.91
CA GLU A 189 -14.13 -13.53 11.09
C GLU A 189 -13.91 -15.01 10.78
#